data_d49cd4e61cf3bac9d10b2dd981102b4f
#
_entry.id   d49cd4e61cf3bac9d10b2dd981102b4f
#
_cell.length_a   1.000
_cell.length_b   1.000
_cell.length_c   1.000
_cell.angle_alpha   90.00
_cell.angle_beta   90.00
_cell.angle_gamma   90.00
#
_symmetry.space_group_name_H-M   'P 1'
#
loop_
_entity.id
_entity.type
_entity.pdbx_description
1 polymer ?
#
loop_
_entity_poly.entity_id
_entity_poly.type
_entity_poly.pdbx_seq_one_letter_code
_entity_poly.pdbx_strand_id
1 'polypeptide(L)'
;ALNEIETKFKTKEKYYALVIGNNNYDHLEKLDAAENDAVVIADVLKNKYGFEVDLLLNADQETTVDTLFSITDKLKKNDNLLIYYAGHGELDKAENRGYWLPVDASYEKRSKWISNQTIVDRIKATKAKHVLLVADSCFSGTLMRSGTNLQNQEPIDEKYIERLKNKKTRL
;
A
#
# COMPACT_ATOMS: atom_id res chain seq x y z
N ALA A 1 32.39 28.58 4.16
CA ALA A 1 31.68 28.85 2.88
C ALA A 1 31.29 27.55 2.15
N LEU A 2 32.17 26.54 2.00
CA LEU A 2 31.81 25.26 1.33
C LEU A 2 30.87 24.39 2.18
N ASN A 3 31.07 24.34 3.50
CA ASN A 3 30.19 23.60 4.43
C ASN A 3 28.76 24.21 4.58
N GLU A 4 28.62 25.52 4.35
CA GLU A 4 27.31 26.18 4.37
C GLU A 4 26.51 25.93 3.08
N ILE A 5 27.18 25.67 1.97
CA ILE A 5 26.55 25.35 0.69
C ILE A 5 26.03 23.89 0.70
N GLU A 6 26.78 22.95 1.27
CA GLU A 6 26.36 21.55 1.40
C GLU A 6 25.14 21.36 2.33
N THR A 7 25.00 22.19 3.37
CA THR A 7 23.84 22.15 4.28
C THR A 7 22.56 22.70 3.65
N LYS A 8 22.68 23.56 2.64
CA LYS A 8 21.53 24.23 1.99
C LYS A 8 20.78 23.36 0.98
N PHE A 9 21.32 22.20 0.57
CA PHE A 9 20.74 21.34 -0.47
C PHE A 9 20.36 19.91 -0.02
N LYS A 10 20.61 19.51 1.22
CA LYS A 10 20.05 18.28 1.78
C LYS A 10 18.65 18.56 2.34
N THR A 11 17.66 18.65 1.48
CA THR A 11 16.27 18.37 1.92
C THR A 11 16.29 16.95 2.45
N LYS A 12 16.19 16.82 3.79
CA LYS A 12 16.22 15.52 4.48
C LYS A 12 15.06 14.69 3.93
N GLU A 13 15.38 13.59 3.27
CA GLU A 13 14.36 12.63 2.82
C GLU A 13 13.58 12.14 4.03
N LYS A 14 12.26 12.14 3.93
CA LYS A 14 11.37 11.60 4.95
C LYS A 14 10.70 10.33 4.42
N TYR A 15 10.42 9.44 5.35
CA TYR A 15 9.78 8.18 5.08
C TYR A 15 8.45 8.13 5.84
N TYR A 16 7.38 7.96 5.10
CA TYR A 16 6.02 7.87 5.63
C TYR A 16 5.45 6.49 5.34
N ALA A 17 4.60 6.01 6.23
CA ALA A 17 3.87 4.78 5.98
C ALA A 17 2.41 4.94 6.39
N LEU A 18 1.50 4.43 5.55
CA LEU A 18 0.12 4.13 5.90
C LEU A 18 0.01 2.61 6.01
N VAL A 19 -0.32 2.13 7.21
CA VAL A 19 -0.43 0.71 7.51
C VAL A 19 -1.86 0.42 7.94
N ILE A 20 -2.54 -0.48 7.25
CA ILE A 20 -3.95 -0.79 7.46
C ILE A 20 -4.10 -2.28 7.74
N GLY A 21 -4.81 -2.63 8.82
CA GLY A 21 -5.15 -4.00 9.18
C GLY A 21 -6.61 -4.12 9.62
N ASN A 22 -7.40 -4.92 8.91
CA ASN A 22 -8.83 -5.07 9.15
C ASN A 22 -9.18 -6.52 9.46
N ASN A 23 -9.60 -6.81 10.71
CA ASN A 23 -10.10 -8.11 11.14
C ASN A 23 -11.60 -8.09 11.39
N ASN A 24 -12.10 -7.03 12.06
CA ASN A 24 -13.45 -6.99 12.64
C ASN A 24 -14.47 -6.36 11.68
N TYR A 25 -14.87 -7.11 10.66
CA TYR A 25 -15.86 -6.70 9.68
C TYR A 25 -17.28 -6.74 10.24
N ASP A 26 -18.08 -5.72 9.90
CA ASP A 26 -19.48 -5.61 10.33
C ASP A 26 -20.41 -6.58 9.58
N HIS A 27 -20.10 -6.84 8.29
CA HIS A 27 -20.98 -7.57 7.38
C HIS A 27 -20.26 -8.69 6.59
N LEU A 28 -18.98 -8.89 6.81
CA LEU A 28 -18.17 -9.93 6.17
C LEU A 28 -17.58 -10.85 7.23
N GLU A 29 -17.02 -11.98 6.78
CA GLU A 29 -16.30 -12.89 7.65
C GLU A 29 -15.14 -12.17 8.34
N LYS A 30 -14.96 -12.39 9.65
CA LYS A 30 -13.85 -11.82 10.40
C LYS A 30 -12.54 -12.51 10.04
N LEU A 31 -11.46 -11.75 10.06
CA LEU A 31 -10.10 -12.26 9.91
C LEU A 31 -9.41 -12.31 11.28
N ASP A 32 -8.33 -13.08 11.37
CA ASP A 32 -7.62 -13.28 12.64
C ASP A 32 -6.22 -12.65 12.65
N ALA A 33 -5.59 -12.43 11.47
CA ALA A 33 -4.18 -12.09 11.38
C ALA A 33 -3.91 -10.62 10.97
N ALA A 34 -4.82 -9.99 10.20
CA ALA A 34 -4.52 -8.72 9.53
C ALA A 34 -4.19 -7.57 10.48
N GLU A 35 -4.85 -7.48 11.64
CA GLU A 35 -4.51 -6.47 12.65
C GLU A 35 -3.11 -6.69 13.23
N ASN A 36 -2.80 -7.93 13.62
CA ASN A 36 -1.49 -8.26 14.20
C ASN A 36 -0.37 -8.00 13.21
N ASP A 37 -0.54 -8.37 11.95
CA ASP A 37 0.44 -8.14 10.89
C ASP A 37 0.67 -6.64 10.67
N ALA A 38 -0.40 -5.86 10.64
CA ALA A 38 -0.31 -4.41 10.54
C ALA A 38 0.44 -3.78 11.71
N VAL A 39 0.15 -4.20 12.95
CA VAL A 39 0.85 -3.73 14.15
C VAL A 39 2.34 -4.05 14.10
N VAL A 40 2.70 -5.29 13.75
CA VAL A 40 4.11 -5.71 13.66
C VAL A 40 4.86 -4.92 12.58
N ILE A 41 4.24 -4.75 11.40
CA ILE A 41 4.84 -3.98 10.30
C ILE A 41 5.01 -2.52 10.71
N ALA A 42 3.99 -1.90 11.31
CA ALA A 42 4.06 -0.52 11.79
C ALA A 42 5.18 -0.32 12.83
N ASP A 43 5.31 -1.25 13.77
CA ASP A 43 6.38 -1.21 14.78
C ASP A 43 7.77 -1.28 14.15
N VAL A 44 7.97 -2.23 13.23
CA VAL A 44 9.25 -2.39 12.51
C VAL A 44 9.58 -1.14 11.69
N LEU A 45 8.63 -0.60 10.93
CA LEU A 45 8.84 0.60 10.13
C LEU A 45 9.19 1.80 11.00
N LYS A 46 8.49 1.99 12.11
CA LYS A 46 8.70 3.12 13.03
C LYS A 46 10.02 2.98 13.78
N ASN A 47 10.26 1.85 14.42
CA ASN A 47 11.34 1.70 15.40
C ASN A 47 12.67 1.29 14.79
N LYS A 48 12.67 0.55 13.66
CA LYS A 48 13.92 0.13 12.99
C LYS A 48 14.28 0.99 11.80
N TYR A 49 13.29 1.52 11.07
CA TYR A 49 13.52 2.25 9.83
C TYR A 49 13.21 3.75 9.91
N GLY A 50 12.64 4.23 11.04
CA GLY A 50 12.42 5.65 11.27
C GLY A 50 11.31 6.28 10.41
N PHE A 51 10.32 5.48 9.98
CA PHE A 51 9.14 5.98 9.30
C PHE A 51 8.23 6.77 10.23
N GLU A 52 7.60 7.82 9.70
CA GLU A 52 6.40 8.41 10.29
C GLU A 52 5.22 7.51 9.88
N VAL A 53 4.60 6.80 10.82
CA VAL A 53 3.59 5.76 10.55
C VAL A 53 2.20 6.20 10.99
N ASP A 54 1.25 6.20 10.05
CA ASP A 54 -0.18 6.25 10.30
C ASP A 54 -0.71 4.80 10.30
N LEU A 55 -1.12 4.30 11.46
CA LEU A 55 -1.65 2.93 11.63
C LEU A 55 -3.17 2.98 11.77
N LEU A 56 -3.86 2.29 10.90
CA LEU A 56 -5.31 2.10 10.93
C LEU A 56 -5.65 0.63 11.23
N LEU A 57 -6.41 0.40 12.29
CA LEU A 57 -6.94 -0.92 12.65
C LEU A 57 -8.46 -0.87 12.59
N ASN A 58 -9.06 -1.80 11.84
CA ASN A 58 -10.52 -1.91 11.67
C ASN A 58 -11.14 -0.58 11.21
N ALA A 59 -10.54 0.04 10.20
CA ALA A 59 -11.00 1.30 9.68
C ALA A 59 -12.16 1.13 8.69
N ASP A 60 -13.14 2.02 8.78
CA ASP A 60 -14.21 2.14 7.80
C ASP A 60 -13.72 2.82 6.50
N GLN A 61 -14.60 2.91 5.53
CA GLN A 61 -14.30 3.47 4.22
C GLN A 61 -13.88 4.94 4.31
N GLU A 62 -14.60 5.74 5.09
CA GLU A 62 -14.36 7.18 5.24
C GLU A 62 -12.99 7.45 5.86
N THR A 63 -12.72 6.81 7.01
CA THR A 63 -11.42 6.92 7.70
C THR A 63 -10.25 6.47 6.82
N THR A 64 -10.42 5.37 6.07
CA THR A 64 -9.38 4.84 5.19
C THR A 64 -9.07 5.82 4.05
N VAL A 65 -10.12 6.36 3.40
CA VAL A 65 -9.96 7.29 2.28
C VAL A 65 -9.38 8.62 2.77
N ASP A 66 -9.90 9.18 3.84
CA ASP A 66 -9.43 10.46 4.38
C ASP A 66 -7.97 10.40 4.82
N THR A 67 -7.57 9.29 5.45
CA THR A 67 -6.16 9.09 5.85
C THR A 67 -5.25 8.95 4.63
N LEU A 68 -5.69 8.21 3.59
CA LEU A 68 -4.94 8.10 2.34
C LEU A 68 -4.76 9.47 1.67
N PHE A 69 -5.79 10.31 1.64
CA PHE A 69 -5.69 11.66 1.11
C PHE A 69 -4.79 12.53 1.97
N SER A 70 -4.97 12.54 3.28
CA SER A 70 -4.17 13.32 4.21
C SER A 70 -2.67 13.01 4.10
N ILE A 71 -2.30 11.71 4.12
CA ILE A 71 -0.89 11.30 4.02
C ILE A 71 -0.30 11.69 2.66
N THR A 72 -1.02 11.51 1.56
CA THR A 72 -0.51 11.80 0.21
C THR A 72 -0.39 13.30 -0.06
N ASP A 73 -1.25 14.14 0.51
CA ASP A 73 -1.23 15.61 0.35
C ASP A 73 -0.05 16.27 1.06
N LYS A 74 0.37 15.72 2.21
CA LYS A 74 1.50 16.25 2.99
C LYS A 74 2.88 15.97 2.37
N LEU A 75 2.97 15.01 1.43
CA LEU A 75 4.25 14.56 0.86
C LEU A 75 4.90 15.61 -0.05
N LYS A 76 6.23 15.68 0.04
CA LYS A 76 7.09 16.56 -0.76
C LYS A 76 7.91 15.75 -1.76
N LYS A 77 8.57 16.44 -2.70
CA LYS A 77 9.31 15.84 -3.83
C LYS A 77 10.38 14.81 -3.44
N ASN A 78 10.94 14.90 -2.24
CA ASN A 78 11.99 13.97 -1.78
C ASN A 78 11.49 12.96 -0.75
N ASP A 79 10.20 12.96 -0.44
CA ASP A 79 9.62 12.04 0.52
C ASP A 79 9.33 10.67 -0.12
N ASN A 80 9.29 9.65 0.71
CA ASN A 80 9.00 8.28 0.32
C ASN A 80 7.77 7.80 1.09
N LEU A 81 6.91 7.03 0.43
CA LEU A 81 5.68 6.49 1.02
C LEU A 81 5.66 4.97 0.88
N LEU A 82 5.32 4.29 1.97
CA LEU A 82 4.92 2.89 1.97
C LEU A 82 3.45 2.81 2.35
N ILE A 83 2.65 2.09 1.57
CA ILE A 83 1.27 1.75 1.91
C ILE A 83 1.22 0.24 2.06
N TYR A 84 0.77 -0.22 3.24
CA TYR A 84 0.52 -1.64 3.52
C TYR A 84 -0.95 -1.82 3.84
N TYR A 85 -1.57 -2.81 3.22
CA TYR A 85 -2.95 -3.18 3.46
C TYR A 85 -3.05 -4.68 3.74
N ALA A 86 -3.63 -5.06 4.87
CA ALA A 86 -4.04 -6.41 5.19
C ALA A 86 -5.54 -6.44 5.49
N GLY A 87 -6.29 -7.26 4.74
CA GLY A 87 -7.74 -7.32 4.87
C GLY A 87 -8.40 -7.97 3.66
N HIS A 88 -9.75 -7.96 3.64
CA HIS A 88 -10.50 -8.47 2.51
C HIS A 88 -10.30 -7.63 1.24
N GLY A 89 -10.21 -8.33 0.12
CA GLY A 89 -10.24 -7.75 -1.22
C GLY A 89 -11.26 -8.47 -2.09
N GLU A 90 -11.84 -7.76 -3.05
CA GLU A 90 -12.81 -8.30 -4.00
C GLU A 90 -12.43 -7.98 -5.43
N LEU A 91 -12.65 -8.91 -6.34
CA LEU A 91 -12.50 -8.73 -7.78
C LEU A 91 -13.85 -8.70 -8.46
N ASP A 92 -14.28 -7.54 -8.94
CA ASP A 92 -15.38 -7.46 -9.88
C ASP A 92 -14.91 -7.97 -11.25
N LYS A 93 -15.35 -9.18 -11.60
CA LYS A 93 -14.96 -9.85 -12.85
C LYS A 93 -15.56 -9.16 -14.09
N ALA A 94 -16.72 -8.52 -13.96
CA ALA A 94 -17.37 -7.82 -15.07
C ALA A 94 -16.61 -6.56 -15.45
N GLU A 95 -16.13 -5.82 -14.45
CA GLU A 95 -15.33 -4.61 -14.66
C GLU A 95 -13.81 -4.90 -14.70
N ASN A 96 -13.40 -6.13 -14.38
CA ASN A 96 -12.00 -6.54 -14.16
C ASN A 96 -11.27 -5.56 -13.21
N ARG A 97 -11.94 -5.21 -12.11
CA ARG A 97 -11.48 -4.22 -11.14
C ARG A 97 -11.41 -4.81 -9.74
N GLY A 98 -10.27 -4.63 -9.08
CA GLY A 98 -10.07 -5.01 -7.69
C GLY A 98 -10.48 -3.89 -6.72
N TYR A 99 -10.89 -4.29 -5.53
CA TYR A 99 -11.33 -3.40 -4.46
C TYR A 99 -10.76 -3.83 -3.12
N TRP A 100 -10.39 -2.88 -2.28
CA TRP A 100 -10.21 -3.09 -0.85
C TRP A 100 -11.56 -2.98 -0.15
N LEU A 101 -11.79 -3.85 0.82
CA LEU A 101 -13.03 -3.88 1.60
C LEU A 101 -12.74 -3.37 3.02
N PRO A 102 -13.10 -2.13 3.35
CA PRO A 102 -13.08 -1.62 4.73
C PRO A 102 -14.03 -2.39 5.63
N VAL A 103 -13.95 -2.20 6.96
CA VAL A 103 -14.76 -3.00 7.89
C VAL A 103 -16.26 -2.81 7.75
N ASP A 104 -16.72 -1.64 7.27
CA ASP A 104 -18.12 -1.30 6.99
C ASP A 104 -18.61 -1.73 5.59
N ALA A 105 -17.77 -2.45 4.83
CA ALA A 105 -18.13 -2.98 3.51
C ALA A 105 -19.10 -4.16 3.62
N SER A 106 -19.99 -4.28 2.64
CA SER A 106 -20.83 -5.48 2.45
C SER A 106 -20.94 -5.82 0.97
N TYR A 107 -21.27 -7.06 0.65
CA TYR A 107 -21.52 -7.45 -0.75
C TYR A 107 -22.79 -6.83 -1.33
N GLU A 108 -23.72 -6.40 -0.49
CA GLU A 108 -24.96 -5.74 -0.89
C GLU A 108 -24.76 -4.26 -1.22
N LYS A 109 -23.78 -3.59 -0.60
CA LYS A 109 -23.52 -2.15 -0.73
C LYS A 109 -22.11 -1.87 -1.21
N ARG A 110 -21.90 -1.91 -2.52
CA ARG A 110 -20.60 -1.66 -3.15
C ARG A 110 -20.08 -0.22 -2.98
N SER A 111 -20.95 0.72 -2.55
CA SER A 111 -20.53 2.11 -2.31
C SER A 111 -19.47 2.26 -1.21
N LYS A 112 -19.31 1.25 -0.37
CA LYS A 112 -18.29 1.20 0.68
C LYS A 112 -16.97 0.56 0.24
N TRP A 113 -16.89 0.05 -0.99
CA TRP A 113 -15.69 -0.54 -1.54
C TRP A 113 -14.73 0.53 -2.04
N ILE A 114 -13.44 0.37 -1.78
CA ILE A 114 -12.40 1.29 -2.27
C ILE A 114 -11.73 0.65 -3.49
N SER A 115 -11.94 1.23 -4.67
CA SER A 115 -11.35 0.66 -5.90
C SER A 115 -9.83 0.80 -5.91
N ASN A 116 -9.13 -0.21 -6.43
CA ASN A 116 -7.70 -0.13 -6.68
C ASN A 116 -7.34 1.07 -7.57
N GLN A 117 -8.25 1.48 -8.47
CA GLN A 117 -8.04 2.65 -9.32
C GLN A 117 -7.97 3.93 -8.49
N THR A 118 -8.85 4.10 -7.49
CA THR A 118 -8.82 5.26 -6.58
C THR A 118 -7.47 5.37 -5.88
N ILE A 119 -6.95 4.22 -5.39
CA ILE A 119 -5.65 4.16 -4.70
C ILE A 119 -4.52 4.53 -5.65
N VAL A 120 -4.50 3.93 -6.85
CA VAL A 120 -3.47 4.18 -7.88
C VAL A 120 -3.50 5.63 -8.35
N ASP A 121 -4.68 6.21 -8.58
CA ASP A 121 -4.80 7.60 -9.01
C ASP A 121 -4.30 8.55 -7.93
N ARG A 122 -4.58 8.22 -6.67
CA ARG A 122 -4.09 9.00 -5.55
C ARG A 122 -2.56 8.91 -5.42
N ILE A 123 -1.99 7.72 -5.60
CA ILE A 123 -0.53 7.51 -5.63
C ILE A 123 0.11 8.32 -6.78
N LYS A 124 -0.48 8.30 -7.96
CA LYS A 124 0.03 9.07 -9.12
C LYS A 124 -0.02 10.58 -8.92
N ALA A 125 -1.00 11.07 -8.16
CA ALA A 125 -1.16 12.49 -7.86
C ALA A 125 -0.20 13.02 -6.79
N THR A 126 0.42 12.13 -5.99
CA THR A 126 1.34 12.55 -4.93
C THR A 126 2.66 13.09 -5.48
N LYS A 127 3.32 13.94 -4.70
CA LYS A 127 4.66 14.48 -5.02
C LYS A 127 5.81 13.59 -4.55
N ALA A 128 5.50 12.47 -3.91
CA ALA A 128 6.52 11.55 -3.37
C ALA A 128 7.52 11.10 -4.45
N LYS A 129 8.77 10.91 -4.04
CA LYS A 129 9.84 10.41 -4.90
C LYS A 129 9.64 8.93 -5.24
N HIS A 130 9.28 8.15 -4.22
CA HIS A 130 9.00 6.72 -4.35
C HIS A 130 7.75 6.38 -3.56
N VAL A 131 6.92 5.51 -4.13
CA VAL A 131 5.79 4.91 -3.44
C VAL A 131 5.88 3.39 -3.58
N LEU A 132 5.85 2.68 -2.45
CA LEU A 132 5.72 1.23 -2.39
C LEU A 132 4.34 0.90 -1.88
N LEU A 133 3.58 0.12 -2.65
CA LEU A 133 2.29 -0.41 -2.25
C LEU A 133 2.40 -1.93 -2.07
N VAL A 134 2.04 -2.40 -0.88
CA VAL A 134 1.98 -3.82 -0.51
C VAL A 134 0.57 -4.12 -0.07
N ALA A 135 -0.09 -5.06 -0.73
CA ALA A 135 -1.42 -5.51 -0.37
C ALA A 135 -1.40 -7.02 -0.10
N ASP A 136 -1.70 -7.37 1.14
CA ASP A 136 -1.92 -8.74 1.60
C ASP A 136 -3.44 -9.00 1.61
N SER A 137 -3.95 -9.24 0.42
CA SER A 137 -5.37 -9.54 0.16
C SER A 137 -5.50 -10.49 -1.01
N CYS A 138 -6.61 -11.21 -1.11
CA CYS A 138 -6.84 -12.22 -2.15
C CYS A 138 -6.74 -11.69 -3.59
N PHE A 139 -6.74 -10.37 -3.80
CA PHE A 139 -6.73 -9.72 -5.12
C PHE A 139 -5.59 -8.72 -5.33
N SER A 140 -4.49 -8.87 -4.59
CA SER A 140 -3.29 -8.03 -4.75
C SER A 140 -2.76 -7.95 -6.18
N GLY A 141 -2.94 -9.03 -6.97
CA GLY A 141 -2.53 -9.08 -8.38
C GLY A 141 -3.24 -8.07 -9.30
N THR A 142 -4.39 -7.52 -8.92
CA THR A 142 -5.12 -6.54 -9.74
C THR A 142 -4.58 -5.12 -9.62
N LEU A 143 -3.89 -4.79 -8.53
CA LEU A 143 -3.23 -3.49 -8.35
C LEU A 143 -2.16 -3.24 -9.41
N MET A 144 -1.45 -4.28 -9.82
CA MET A 144 -0.35 -4.17 -10.80
C MET A 144 -0.84 -3.97 -12.24
N ARG A 145 -2.11 -4.31 -12.54
CA ARG A 145 -2.65 -4.22 -13.91
C ARG A 145 -3.10 -2.83 -14.31
N SER A 146 -3.36 -1.94 -13.35
CA SER A 146 -3.86 -0.58 -13.63
C SER A 146 -2.76 0.40 -14.08
N GLY A 147 -1.49 0.02 -14.06
CA GLY A 147 -0.36 0.93 -14.31
C GLY A 147 0.44 0.69 -15.58
N THR A 148 0.33 -0.45 -16.23
CA THR A 148 1.06 -0.75 -17.48
C THR A 148 0.25 -1.73 -18.34
N ASN A 149 0.19 -1.51 -19.64
CA ASN A 149 -0.27 -2.48 -20.63
C ASN A 149 0.68 -3.70 -20.64
N LEU A 150 0.55 -4.56 -19.64
CA LEU A 150 1.17 -5.88 -19.65
C LEU A 150 0.10 -6.91 -20.00
N GLN A 151 -0.31 -6.90 -21.26
CA GLN A 151 -0.86 -8.08 -21.90
C GLN A 151 0.28 -9.11 -21.93
N ASN A 152 0.02 -10.30 -21.36
CA ASN A 152 0.89 -11.47 -21.28
C ASN A 152 1.94 -11.43 -20.14
N GLN A 153 1.51 -11.69 -18.91
CA GLN A 153 2.36 -12.42 -17.97
C GLN A 153 1.61 -13.68 -17.51
N GLU A 154 2.14 -14.81 -17.95
CA GLU A 154 1.87 -16.12 -17.38
C GLU A 154 2.14 -16.15 -15.86
N PRO A 155 1.57 -17.11 -15.10
CA PRO A 155 1.84 -17.24 -13.67
C PRO A 155 3.35 -17.20 -13.42
N ILE A 156 3.75 -16.61 -12.29
CA ILE A 156 5.17 -16.48 -11.91
C ILE A 156 5.81 -17.85 -12.02
N ASP A 157 6.57 -18.04 -13.12
CA ASP A 157 7.21 -19.28 -13.48
C ASP A 157 8.29 -19.61 -12.42
N GLU A 158 8.39 -20.86 -12.03
CA GLU A 158 9.48 -21.40 -11.20
C GLU A 158 10.86 -20.96 -11.71
N LYS A 159 11.01 -20.75 -13.02
CA LYS A 159 12.18 -20.17 -13.66
C LYS A 159 12.52 -18.75 -13.19
N TYR A 160 11.53 -17.92 -12.79
CA TYR A 160 11.81 -16.60 -12.28
C TYR A 160 12.41 -16.67 -10.87
N ILE A 161 11.87 -17.56 -10.03
CA ILE A 161 12.39 -17.82 -8.69
C ILE A 161 13.81 -18.40 -8.77
N GLU A 162 14.06 -19.31 -9.71
CA GLU A 162 15.38 -19.88 -9.93
C GLU A 162 16.42 -18.85 -10.40
N ARG A 163 16.02 -17.90 -11.25
CA ARG A 163 16.86 -16.75 -11.65
C ARG A 163 17.21 -15.82 -10.49
N LEU A 164 16.30 -15.61 -9.55
CA LEU A 164 16.58 -14.81 -8.35
C LEU A 164 17.54 -15.52 -7.40
N LYS A 165 17.42 -16.85 -7.25
CA LYS A 165 18.33 -17.68 -6.44
C LYS A 165 19.75 -17.75 -7.02
N ASN A 166 19.89 -17.64 -8.34
CA ASN A 166 21.17 -17.75 -9.05
C ASN A 166 21.88 -16.42 -9.31
N LYS A 167 21.29 -15.27 -8.94
CA LYS A 167 22.03 -14.00 -8.93
C LYS A 167 23.01 -13.99 -7.76
N LYS A 168 24.22 -14.47 -8.01
CA LYS A 168 25.37 -14.23 -7.11
C LYS A 168 25.53 -12.71 -6.97
N THR A 169 25.24 -12.19 -5.79
CA THR A 169 25.62 -10.82 -5.41
C THR A 169 27.15 -10.76 -5.45
N ARG A 170 27.71 -10.06 -6.40
CA ARG A 170 29.11 -9.63 -6.30
C ARG A 170 29.14 -8.43 -5.36
N LEU A 171 29.79 -8.60 -4.22
CA LEU A 171 30.26 -7.53 -3.35
C LEU A 171 31.29 -6.68 -4.05
#